data_dedc5fa27d2c343883717f63c50dbe36
#
_entry.id   dedc5fa27d2c343883717f63c50dbe36
#
_cell.length_a   1.000
_cell.length_b   1.000
_cell.length_c   1.000
_cell.angle_alpha   90.00
_cell.angle_beta   90.00
_cell.angle_gamma   90.00
#
_symmetry.space_group_name_H-M   'P 1'
#
loop_
_entity.id
_entity.type
_entity.pdbx_description
1 polymer ?
#
loop_
_entity_poly.entity_id
_entity_poly.type
_entity_poly.pdbx_seq_one_letter_code
_entity_poly.pdbx_strand_id
1 'polypeptide(L)'
;MSKEKGKKQERGITLVEAVIVFMVSITVIGYAALSKQFPIAMGILMALILCCGYSMAALHISWDSLFDSITKAISAVLFGLLFCLFVGMVCASWIASGTIPFLFYWGLRLLNPDIFLLVAFVITSICSFLTGQPWALLPSIGLAFMGIGTALGVPAPFAAAAIVSGCFVGDVVSFTNEVPVIASIAAGSNDSVGTIKSTFKPFIPAMIIGVVGFFAISMTMTINTEGVTSADVLMEGLASGFNLNPLTLLPLATIFILVFLKFPILPGVFVASVVGIVEAVLLQGMNWNTVVNMTWSGYVSNTGTASVDALLTRGGIMDFAGTIIMLIFAFSFAGVIKRMGMLNIIMSAAISKVKSTGVLVALTTLTTLIGVSFTGSANVSSMINGSIYKDAYIERRIHPEVLARTMAMNGAWWNAMLPWSASGALCLAVLGVNNFEYTFFMIPFWAALIINIVFAFTGIFTRRLTQEEADALLQNESL
;
A
#
# COMPACT_ATOMS: atom_id res chain seq x y z
N MET A 1 -50.69 12.14 18.08
CA MET A 1 -50.62 12.43 16.63
C MET A 1 -49.28 13.15 16.37
N SER A 2 -48.24 12.40 16.13
CA SER A 2 -46.91 12.92 15.74
C SER A 2 -46.95 13.20 14.24
N LYS A 3 -46.67 14.44 13.86
CA LYS A 3 -46.56 14.86 12.46
C LYS A 3 -45.37 14.10 11.82
N GLU A 4 -45.63 13.09 11.02
CA GLU A 4 -44.70 12.62 9.99
C GLU A 4 -44.40 13.79 9.04
N LYS A 5 -43.34 14.53 9.33
CA LYS A 5 -42.76 15.43 8.34
C LYS A 5 -42.33 14.56 7.17
N GLY A 6 -42.98 14.74 6.02
CA GLY A 6 -42.73 14.00 4.78
C GLY A 6 -41.22 13.90 4.52
N LYS A 7 -40.66 12.70 4.66
CA LYS A 7 -39.29 12.39 4.27
C LYS A 7 -39.18 12.68 2.78
N LYS A 8 -38.41 13.70 2.39
CA LYS A 8 -38.09 13.92 1.00
C LYS A 8 -37.47 12.63 0.45
N GLN A 9 -37.94 12.18 -0.70
CA GLN A 9 -37.46 10.96 -1.35
C GLN A 9 -35.98 11.10 -1.69
N GLU A 10 -35.18 10.06 -1.36
CA GLU A 10 -33.78 10.01 -1.76
C GLU A 10 -33.67 10.11 -3.29
N ARG A 11 -32.76 10.95 -3.78
CA ARG A 11 -32.46 11.04 -5.20
C ARG A 11 -31.04 10.55 -5.50
N GLY A 12 -30.86 9.94 -6.68
CA GLY A 12 -29.53 9.59 -7.16
C GLY A 12 -28.68 10.83 -7.49
N ILE A 13 -27.37 10.73 -7.33
CA ILE A 13 -26.43 11.75 -7.79
C ILE A 13 -26.36 11.74 -9.32
N THR A 14 -26.27 12.92 -9.95
CA THR A 14 -26.04 13.02 -11.40
C THR A 14 -24.54 12.98 -11.70
N LEU A 15 -24.16 12.69 -12.97
CA LEU A 15 -22.76 12.65 -13.39
C LEU A 15 -22.03 14.00 -13.12
N VAL A 16 -22.70 15.11 -13.42
CA VAL A 16 -22.11 16.45 -13.24
C VAL A 16 -21.87 16.73 -11.75
N GLU A 17 -22.83 16.42 -10.90
CA GLU A 17 -22.71 16.56 -9.45
C GLU A 17 -21.59 15.65 -8.91
N ALA A 18 -21.54 14.40 -9.36
CA ALA A 18 -20.50 13.46 -8.97
C ALA A 18 -19.10 13.98 -9.30
N VAL A 19 -18.91 14.51 -10.51
CA VAL A 19 -17.62 15.09 -10.94
C VAL A 19 -17.28 16.33 -10.12
N ILE A 20 -18.24 17.22 -9.84
CA ILE A 20 -17.99 18.43 -9.04
C ILE A 20 -17.59 18.06 -7.61
N VAL A 21 -18.37 17.21 -6.95
CA VAL A 21 -18.07 16.75 -5.57
C VAL A 21 -16.72 16.06 -5.51
N PHE A 22 -16.40 15.26 -6.53
CA PHE A 22 -15.10 14.62 -6.70
C PHE A 22 -13.96 15.64 -6.76
N MET A 23 -14.05 16.60 -7.67
CA MET A 23 -12.99 17.61 -7.87
C MET A 23 -12.78 18.47 -6.62
N VAL A 24 -13.87 18.86 -5.95
CA VAL A 24 -13.78 19.61 -4.68
C VAL A 24 -13.08 18.77 -3.61
N SER A 25 -13.46 17.50 -3.46
CA SER A 25 -12.86 16.62 -2.46
C SER A 25 -11.36 16.42 -2.71
N ILE A 26 -10.95 16.13 -3.96
CA ILE A 26 -9.52 15.98 -4.32
C ILE A 26 -8.77 17.29 -4.11
N THR A 27 -9.36 18.43 -4.44
CA THR A 27 -8.71 19.74 -4.24
C THR A 27 -8.45 20.00 -2.77
N VAL A 28 -9.40 19.71 -1.89
CA VAL A 28 -9.25 19.89 -0.43
C VAL A 28 -8.16 18.95 0.13
N ILE A 29 -8.20 17.67 -0.24
CA ILE A 29 -7.20 16.68 0.20
C ILE A 29 -5.82 17.01 -0.38
N GLY A 30 -5.76 17.34 -1.68
CA GLY A 30 -4.52 17.70 -2.36
C GLY A 30 -3.89 18.97 -1.79
N TYR A 31 -4.69 19.98 -1.47
CA TYR A 31 -4.21 21.18 -0.79
C TYR A 31 -3.59 20.86 0.57
N ALA A 32 -4.26 20.02 1.38
CA ALA A 32 -3.72 19.58 2.66
C ALA A 32 -2.38 18.82 2.50
N ALA A 33 -2.30 17.93 1.50
CA ALA A 33 -1.12 17.13 1.22
C ALA A 33 0.09 17.97 0.74
N LEU A 34 -0.16 19.02 -0.04
CA LEU A 34 0.90 19.85 -0.64
C LEU A 34 1.31 21.04 0.21
N SER A 35 0.38 21.64 0.96
CA SER A 35 0.61 22.87 1.70
C SER A 35 1.56 22.72 2.90
N LYS A 36 1.70 21.50 3.44
CA LYS A 36 2.47 21.19 4.66
C LYS A 36 2.08 22.02 5.91
N GLN A 37 0.99 22.82 5.83
CA GLN A 37 0.55 23.70 6.92
C GLN A 37 -0.31 22.98 7.96
N PHE A 38 -0.99 21.90 7.55
CA PHE A 38 -1.80 21.06 8.42
C PHE A 38 -1.77 19.59 7.97
N PRO A 39 -2.07 18.63 8.88
CA PRO A 39 -2.02 17.21 8.57
C PRO A 39 -3.00 16.84 7.45
N ILE A 40 -2.59 15.90 6.59
CA ILE A 40 -3.44 15.34 5.50
C ILE A 40 -4.78 14.82 6.06
N ALA A 41 -4.76 14.25 7.27
CA ALA A 41 -5.95 13.78 7.98
C ALA A 41 -7.04 14.85 8.10
N MET A 42 -6.67 16.12 8.31
CA MET A 42 -7.61 17.23 8.38
C MET A 42 -8.25 17.53 7.02
N GLY A 43 -7.48 17.45 5.93
CA GLY A 43 -8.02 17.58 4.57
C GLY A 43 -9.05 16.49 4.25
N ILE A 44 -8.76 15.25 4.65
CA ILE A 44 -9.70 14.13 4.49
C ILE A 44 -10.95 14.33 5.35
N LEU A 45 -10.82 14.76 6.59
CA LEU A 45 -11.95 15.08 7.47
C LEU A 45 -12.82 16.19 6.88
N MET A 46 -12.22 17.26 6.33
CA MET A 46 -12.99 18.32 5.67
C MET A 46 -13.73 17.80 4.44
N ALA A 47 -13.11 16.98 3.62
CA ALA A 47 -13.76 16.34 2.47
C ALA A 47 -14.91 15.41 2.91
N LEU A 48 -14.73 14.64 3.99
CA LEU A 48 -15.79 13.82 4.58
C LEU A 48 -16.99 14.68 5.02
N ILE A 49 -16.75 15.76 5.75
CA ILE A 49 -17.82 16.66 6.23
C ILE A 49 -18.58 17.29 5.03
N LEU A 50 -17.86 17.73 4.00
CA LEU A 50 -18.45 18.28 2.78
C LEU A 50 -19.33 17.25 2.06
N CYS A 51 -18.85 16.00 1.92
CA CYS A 51 -19.63 14.93 1.29
C CYS A 51 -20.85 14.52 2.12
N CYS A 52 -20.74 14.44 3.44
CA CYS A 52 -21.89 14.20 4.31
C CYS A 52 -22.93 15.32 4.19
N GLY A 53 -22.49 16.57 4.28
CA GLY A 53 -23.38 17.74 4.15
C GLY A 53 -24.10 17.78 2.80
N TYR A 54 -23.38 17.54 1.70
CA TYR A 54 -23.95 17.44 0.37
C TYR A 54 -24.94 16.28 0.25
N SER A 55 -24.59 15.10 0.75
CA SER A 55 -25.45 13.91 0.75
C SER A 55 -26.79 14.15 1.44
N MET A 56 -26.74 14.79 2.61
CA MET A 56 -27.95 15.08 3.40
C MET A 56 -28.78 16.22 2.77
N ALA A 57 -28.15 17.30 2.34
CA ALA A 57 -28.82 18.49 1.85
C ALA A 57 -29.37 18.33 0.42
N ALA A 58 -28.58 17.74 -0.50
CA ALA A 58 -28.90 17.67 -1.93
C ALA A 58 -29.49 16.30 -2.34
N LEU A 59 -28.96 15.20 -1.81
CA LEU A 59 -29.42 13.85 -2.17
C LEU A 59 -30.49 13.31 -1.22
N HIS A 60 -30.76 13.99 -0.11
CA HIS A 60 -31.72 13.61 0.93
C HIS A 60 -31.43 12.23 1.57
N ILE A 61 -30.13 11.82 1.59
CA ILE A 61 -29.69 10.60 2.23
C ILE A 61 -29.71 10.83 3.75
N SER A 62 -30.32 9.91 4.51
CA SER A 62 -30.40 10.03 5.95
C SER A 62 -29.04 9.84 6.60
N TRP A 63 -28.82 10.48 7.76
CA TRP A 63 -27.61 10.31 8.55
C TRP A 63 -27.37 8.84 8.92
N ASP A 64 -28.43 8.13 9.32
CA ASP A 64 -28.33 6.71 9.70
C ASP A 64 -27.79 5.85 8.55
N SER A 65 -28.23 6.13 7.31
CA SER A 65 -27.74 5.43 6.11
C SER A 65 -26.28 5.76 5.79
N LEU A 66 -25.86 7.01 6.00
CA LEU A 66 -24.45 7.41 5.84
C LEU A 66 -23.58 6.76 6.93
N PHE A 67 -24.04 6.79 8.19
CA PHE A 67 -23.33 6.20 9.32
C PHE A 67 -23.20 4.68 9.19
N ASP A 68 -24.22 3.97 8.73
CA ASP A 68 -24.15 2.54 8.41
C ASP A 68 -23.08 2.25 7.34
N SER A 69 -23.01 3.09 6.30
CA SER A 69 -21.98 2.95 5.26
C SER A 69 -20.56 3.25 5.75
N ILE A 70 -20.41 4.24 6.63
CA ILE A 70 -19.15 4.53 7.33
C ILE A 70 -18.73 3.33 8.16
N THR A 71 -19.63 2.79 8.98
CA THR A 71 -19.35 1.63 9.84
C THR A 71 -18.92 0.42 9.03
N LYS A 72 -19.62 0.12 7.93
CA LYS A 72 -19.26 -0.97 7.02
C LYS A 72 -17.90 -0.76 6.39
N ALA A 73 -17.57 0.46 6.00
CA ALA A 73 -16.28 0.78 5.38
C ALA A 73 -15.13 0.62 6.38
N ILE A 74 -15.28 1.10 7.63
CA ILE A 74 -14.28 0.93 8.69
C ILE A 74 -14.13 -0.55 9.06
N SER A 75 -15.24 -1.30 9.18
CA SER A 75 -15.20 -2.73 9.48
C SER A 75 -14.43 -3.54 8.42
N ALA A 76 -14.56 -3.16 7.15
CA ALA A 76 -13.84 -3.82 6.05
C ALA A 76 -12.31 -3.66 6.13
N VAL A 77 -11.82 -2.63 6.83
CA VAL A 77 -10.38 -2.34 6.97
C VAL A 77 -9.86 -2.48 8.39
N LEU A 78 -10.67 -3.04 9.27
CA LEU A 78 -10.31 -3.24 10.69
C LEU A 78 -9.00 -4.01 10.84
N PHE A 79 -8.76 -4.99 9.95
CA PHE A 79 -7.48 -5.71 9.88
C PHE A 79 -6.29 -4.74 9.73
N GLY A 80 -6.35 -3.81 8.78
CA GLY A 80 -5.28 -2.82 8.54
C GLY A 80 -5.07 -1.88 9.74
N LEU A 81 -6.15 -1.46 10.40
CA LEU A 81 -6.07 -0.61 11.59
C LEU A 81 -5.36 -1.34 12.75
N LEU A 82 -5.76 -2.58 13.03
CA LEU A 82 -5.11 -3.41 14.05
C LEU A 82 -3.67 -3.73 13.69
N PHE A 83 -3.42 -3.96 12.40
CA PHE A 83 -2.07 -4.23 11.91
C PHE A 83 -1.13 -3.06 12.18
N CYS A 84 -1.54 -1.82 11.94
CA CYS A 84 -0.75 -0.63 12.25
C CYS A 84 -0.35 -0.55 13.74
N LEU A 85 -1.24 -0.93 14.66
CA LEU A 85 -0.91 -1.00 16.10
C LEU A 85 0.22 -1.99 16.36
N PHE A 86 0.13 -3.19 15.81
CA PHE A 86 1.16 -4.23 16.02
C PHE A 86 2.49 -3.90 15.32
N VAL A 87 2.45 -3.22 14.19
CA VAL A 87 3.67 -2.73 13.54
C VAL A 87 4.41 -1.74 14.44
N GLY A 88 3.70 -0.85 15.14
CA GLY A 88 4.31 0.03 16.15
C GLY A 88 5.03 -0.75 17.25
N MET A 89 4.39 -1.82 17.77
CA MET A 89 5.02 -2.73 18.75
C MET A 89 6.25 -3.42 18.18
N VAL A 90 6.18 -3.93 16.94
CA VAL A 90 7.31 -4.59 16.26
C VAL A 90 8.48 -3.63 16.14
N CYS A 91 8.27 -2.42 15.63
CA CYS A 91 9.33 -1.43 15.47
C CYS A 91 10.08 -1.19 16.81
N ALA A 92 9.35 -0.91 17.88
CA ALA A 92 9.98 -0.65 19.18
C ALA A 92 10.69 -1.90 19.76
N SER A 93 10.03 -3.06 19.74
CA SER A 93 10.60 -4.30 20.27
C SER A 93 11.82 -4.78 19.48
N TRP A 94 11.85 -4.63 18.16
CA TRP A 94 12.97 -5.03 17.31
C TRP A 94 14.15 -4.07 17.38
N ILE A 95 13.91 -2.79 17.69
CA ILE A 95 15.00 -1.88 18.03
C ILE A 95 15.56 -2.28 19.40
N ALA A 96 14.69 -2.46 20.40
CA ALA A 96 15.10 -2.82 21.75
C ALA A 96 15.84 -4.18 21.81
N SER A 97 15.45 -5.18 20.99
CA SER A 97 16.12 -6.48 20.92
C SER A 97 17.50 -6.46 20.23
N GLY A 98 17.80 -5.37 19.48
CA GLY A 98 19.01 -5.32 18.66
C GLY A 98 18.82 -5.86 17.23
N THR A 99 17.61 -6.32 16.84
CA THR A 99 17.32 -6.81 15.48
C THR A 99 17.58 -5.74 14.43
N ILE A 100 16.95 -4.56 14.58
CA ILE A 100 17.13 -3.43 13.65
C ILE A 100 18.56 -2.88 13.72
N PRO A 101 19.17 -2.65 14.89
CA PRO A 101 20.59 -2.29 15.01
C PRO A 101 21.54 -3.27 14.31
N PHE A 102 21.32 -4.58 14.44
CA PHE A 102 22.10 -5.61 13.77
C PHE A 102 22.00 -5.48 12.25
N LEU A 103 20.78 -5.32 11.71
CA LEU A 103 20.56 -5.14 10.28
C LEU A 103 21.21 -3.85 9.76
N PHE A 104 21.18 -2.76 10.54
CA PHE A 104 21.85 -1.51 10.19
C PHE A 104 23.37 -1.68 10.15
N TYR A 105 23.97 -2.27 11.19
CA TYR A 105 25.40 -2.49 11.28
C TYR A 105 25.93 -3.29 10.08
N TRP A 106 25.34 -4.46 9.81
CA TRP A 106 25.77 -5.30 8.71
C TRP A 106 25.42 -4.73 7.35
N GLY A 107 24.28 -4.04 7.23
CA GLY A 107 23.90 -3.34 6.02
C GLY A 107 24.89 -2.23 5.65
N LEU A 108 25.30 -1.40 6.61
CA LEU A 108 26.32 -0.37 6.40
C LEU A 108 27.68 -0.94 6.01
N ARG A 109 28.02 -2.12 6.57
CA ARG A 109 29.28 -2.80 6.27
C ARG A 109 29.33 -3.44 4.88
N LEU A 110 28.18 -3.92 4.38
CA LEU A 110 28.10 -4.74 3.16
C LEU A 110 27.63 -3.94 1.94
N LEU A 111 26.91 -2.84 2.12
CA LEU A 111 26.27 -2.11 1.04
C LEU A 111 27.06 -0.85 0.68
N ASN A 112 27.28 -0.69 -0.63
CA ASN A 112 27.82 0.54 -1.21
C ASN A 112 26.65 1.46 -1.64
N PRO A 113 26.70 2.78 -1.40
CA PRO A 113 25.71 3.72 -1.89
C PRO A 113 25.42 3.62 -3.40
N ASP A 114 26.45 3.35 -4.22
CA ASP A 114 26.34 3.27 -5.68
C ASP A 114 25.41 2.16 -6.19
N ILE A 115 25.17 1.13 -5.38
CA ILE A 115 24.29 0.00 -5.73
C ILE A 115 23.11 -0.16 -4.75
N PHE A 116 23.00 0.73 -3.78
CA PHE A 116 22.04 0.59 -2.68
C PHE A 116 20.60 0.45 -3.16
N LEU A 117 20.13 1.35 -4.06
CA LEU A 117 18.75 1.32 -4.55
C LEU A 117 18.45 0.02 -5.31
N LEU A 118 19.41 -0.45 -6.11
CA LEU A 118 19.28 -1.72 -6.82
C LEU A 118 19.15 -2.88 -5.85
N VAL A 119 20.03 -2.95 -4.84
CA VAL A 119 20.04 -4.05 -3.86
C VAL A 119 18.77 -4.02 -3.01
N ALA A 120 18.36 -2.85 -2.53
CA ALA A 120 17.14 -2.67 -1.77
C ALA A 120 15.91 -3.14 -2.57
N PHE A 121 15.80 -2.72 -3.85
CA PHE A 121 14.71 -3.13 -4.73
C PHE A 121 14.71 -4.64 -4.99
N VAL A 122 15.85 -5.24 -5.34
CA VAL A 122 15.94 -6.67 -5.69
C VAL A 122 15.66 -7.56 -4.48
N ILE A 123 16.28 -7.27 -3.33
CA ILE A 123 16.08 -8.07 -2.11
C ILE A 123 14.62 -7.98 -1.64
N THR A 124 14.05 -6.78 -1.54
CA THR A 124 12.66 -6.62 -1.15
C THR A 124 11.70 -7.27 -2.14
N SER A 125 12.01 -7.25 -3.45
CA SER A 125 11.20 -7.92 -4.48
C SER A 125 11.21 -9.43 -4.33
N ILE A 126 12.38 -10.04 -4.12
CA ILE A 126 12.51 -11.49 -3.93
C ILE A 126 11.78 -11.92 -2.66
N CYS A 127 12.01 -11.23 -1.55
CA CYS A 127 11.34 -11.54 -0.28
C CYS A 127 9.82 -11.38 -0.40
N SER A 128 9.35 -10.32 -1.07
CA SER A 128 7.94 -10.07 -1.28
C SER A 128 7.28 -11.11 -2.18
N PHE A 129 7.93 -11.51 -3.26
CA PHE A 129 7.44 -12.56 -4.15
C PHE A 129 7.28 -13.90 -3.40
N LEU A 130 8.28 -14.27 -2.58
CA LEU A 130 8.28 -15.54 -1.85
C LEU A 130 7.23 -15.57 -0.73
N THR A 131 7.08 -14.47 0.00
CA THR A 131 6.17 -14.39 1.14
C THR A 131 4.74 -14.01 0.76
N GLY A 132 4.57 -13.20 -0.28
CA GLY A 132 3.30 -12.61 -0.66
C GLY A 132 2.76 -11.59 0.37
N GLN A 133 3.59 -11.13 1.31
CA GLN A 133 3.15 -10.38 2.48
C GLN A 133 3.88 -9.04 2.64
N PRO A 134 3.55 -8.00 1.84
CA PRO A 134 4.19 -6.69 1.96
C PRO A 134 4.00 -6.06 3.34
N TRP A 135 2.90 -6.37 4.01
CA TRP A 135 2.58 -5.88 5.34
C TRP A 135 3.58 -6.34 6.41
N ALA A 136 4.11 -7.56 6.30
CA ALA A 136 5.17 -8.03 7.19
C ALA A 136 6.55 -7.54 6.76
N LEU A 137 6.77 -7.44 5.44
CA LEU A 137 8.08 -7.15 4.87
C LEU A 137 8.47 -5.68 5.05
N LEU A 138 7.52 -4.76 4.88
CA LEU A 138 7.81 -3.32 4.95
C LEU A 138 8.30 -2.89 6.35
N PRO A 139 7.63 -3.23 7.47
CA PRO A 139 8.10 -2.84 8.80
C PRO A 139 9.34 -3.59 9.27
N SER A 140 9.74 -4.66 8.59
CA SER A 140 10.94 -5.43 8.89
C SER A 140 12.11 -5.03 7.99
N ILE A 141 12.27 -5.67 6.86
CA ILE A 141 13.36 -5.44 5.91
C ILE A 141 13.27 -4.04 5.29
N GLY A 142 12.06 -3.57 4.98
CA GLY A 142 11.85 -2.24 4.41
C GLY A 142 12.36 -1.13 5.33
N LEU A 143 12.01 -1.20 6.61
CA LEU A 143 12.49 -0.25 7.62
C LEU A 143 14.02 -0.29 7.77
N ALA A 144 14.60 -1.50 7.75
CA ALA A 144 16.05 -1.67 7.81
C ALA A 144 16.75 -1.00 6.62
N PHE A 145 16.29 -1.27 5.40
CA PHE A 145 16.83 -0.61 4.21
C PHE A 145 16.64 0.91 4.23
N MET A 146 15.52 1.40 4.76
CA MET A 146 15.32 2.86 4.88
C MET A 146 16.35 3.50 5.79
N GLY A 147 16.62 2.89 6.96
CA GLY A 147 17.64 3.37 7.88
C GLY A 147 19.06 3.31 7.30
N ILE A 148 19.41 2.21 6.62
CA ILE A 148 20.70 2.06 5.95
C ILE A 148 20.86 3.12 4.84
N GLY A 149 19.84 3.31 4.01
CA GLY A 149 19.86 4.33 2.94
C GLY A 149 20.07 5.74 3.48
N THR A 150 19.34 6.09 4.56
CA THR A 150 19.51 7.37 5.25
C THR A 150 20.94 7.53 5.78
N ALA A 151 21.50 6.49 6.39
CA ALA A 151 22.85 6.49 6.94
C ALA A 151 23.94 6.59 5.86
N LEU A 152 23.67 6.03 4.65
CA LEU A 152 24.54 6.15 3.48
C LEU A 152 24.38 7.50 2.74
N GLY A 153 23.52 8.39 3.20
CA GLY A 153 23.24 9.69 2.55
C GLY A 153 22.39 9.58 1.28
N VAL A 154 21.71 8.45 1.07
CA VAL A 154 20.79 8.28 -0.05
C VAL A 154 19.54 9.13 0.18
N PRO A 155 19.11 9.97 -0.78
CA PRO A 155 17.90 10.76 -0.62
C PRO A 155 16.68 9.88 -0.34
N ALA A 156 15.97 10.21 0.73
CA ALA A 156 14.84 9.42 1.27
C ALA A 156 13.77 9.04 0.23
N PRO A 157 13.36 9.93 -0.71
CA PRO A 157 12.39 9.56 -1.74
C PRO A 157 12.84 8.44 -2.67
N PHE A 158 14.13 8.38 -3.04
CA PHE A 158 14.65 7.30 -3.88
C PHE A 158 14.75 5.98 -3.13
N ALA A 159 15.22 6.02 -1.87
CA ALA A 159 15.24 4.85 -1.00
C ALA A 159 13.82 4.28 -0.81
N ALA A 160 12.85 5.13 -0.46
CA ALA A 160 11.46 4.74 -0.30
C ALA A 160 10.88 4.16 -1.60
N ALA A 161 11.14 4.78 -2.77
CA ALA A 161 10.67 4.28 -4.06
C ALA A 161 11.18 2.86 -4.36
N ALA A 162 12.47 2.60 -4.15
CA ALA A 162 13.07 1.29 -4.38
C ALA A 162 12.47 0.23 -3.42
N ILE A 163 12.39 0.55 -2.14
CA ILE A 163 11.86 -0.32 -1.08
C ILE A 163 10.37 -0.65 -1.33
N VAL A 164 9.54 0.38 -1.56
CA VAL A 164 8.09 0.20 -1.77
C VAL A 164 7.84 -0.57 -3.07
N SER A 165 8.53 -0.21 -4.16
CA SER A 165 8.42 -0.94 -5.43
C SER A 165 8.68 -2.43 -5.25
N GLY A 166 9.68 -2.80 -4.47
CA GLY A 166 10.03 -4.20 -4.19
C GLY A 166 9.08 -4.87 -3.20
N CYS A 167 8.76 -4.22 -2.09
CA CYS A 167 7.90 -4.79 -1.05
C CYS A 167 6.50 -5.15 -1.56
N PHE A 168 5.98 -4.44 -2.56
CA PHE A 168 4.64 -4.68 -3.12
C PHE A 168 4.62 -5.59 -4.36
N VAL A 169 5.75 -6.19 -4.75
CA VAL A 169 5.81 -7.22 -5.80
C VAL A 169 4.89 -8.41 -5.47
N GLY A 170 4.86 -8.82 -4.21
CA GLY A 170 4.00 -9.91 -3.75
C GLY A 170 2.51 -9.65 -3.96
N ASP A 171 2.05 -8.42 -3.74
CA ASP A 171 0.65 -8.02 -4.00
C ASP A 171 0.28 -8.14 -5.49
N VAL A 172 1.27 -8.07 -6.38
CA VAL A 172 1.03 -8.13 -7.83
C VAL A 172 1.08 -9.54 -8.39
N VAL A 173 2.06 -10.36 -7.98
CA VAL A 173 2.37 -11.63 -8.65
C VAL A 173 2.60 -12.84 -7.72
N SER A 174 2.44 -12.72 -6.41
CA SER A 174 2.57 -13.86 -5.51
C SER A 174 1.32 -14.74 -5.54
N PHE A 175 1.54 -16.06 -5.54
CA PHE A 175 0.47 -17.06 -5.46
C PHE A 175 -0.20 -17.15 -4.08
N THR A 176 0.40 -16.53 -3.08
CA THR A 176 -0.09 -16.53 -1.69
C THR A 176 -0.85 -15.26 -1.33
N ASN A 177 -0.88 -14.27 -2.22
CA ASN A 177 -1.53 -12.98 -1.99
C ASN A 177 -2.98 -12.96 -2.48
N GLU A 178 -3.83 -12.23 -1.76
CA GLU A 178 -5.27 -12.14 -2.05
C GLU A 178 -5.62 -11.23 -3.24
N VAL A 179 -4.79 -10.23 -3.57
CA VAL A 179 -5.11 -9.23 -4.60
C VAL A 179 -5.33 -9.87 -5.98
N PRO A 180 -4.45 -10.75 -6.50
CA PRO A 180 -4.71 -11.44 -7.76
C PRO A 180 -5.93 -12.36 -7.70
N VAL A 181 -6.22 -12.97 -6.56
CA VAL A 181 -7.38 -13.85 -6.35
C VAL A 181 -8.67 -13.05 -6.46
N ILE A 182 -8.78 -11.94 -5.72
CA ILE A 182 -9.97 -11.08 -5.73
C ILE A 182 -10.18 -10.45 -7.11
N ALA A 183 -9.10 -10.00 -7.75
CA ALA A 183 -9.19 -9.45 -9.11
C ALA A 183 -9.65 -10.51 -10.13
N SER A 184 -9.21 -11.78 -9.99
CA SER A 184 -9.65 -12.90 -10.81
C SER A 184 -11.14 -13.17 -10.66
N ILE A 185 -11.63 -13.24 -9.42
CA ILE A 185 -13.07 -13.43 -9.12
C ILE A 185 -13.88 -12.25 -9.67
N ALA A 186 -13.45 -11.03 -9.42
CA ALA A 186 -14.14 -9.82 -9.87
C ALA A 186 -14.22 -9.73 -11.40
N ALA A 187 -13.20 -10.19 -12.11
CA ALA A 187 -13.18 -10.25 -13.57
C ALA A 187 -13.98 -11.40 -14.14
N GLY A 188 -14.45 -12.36 -13.32
CA GLY A 188 -15.15 -13.57 -13.77
C GLY A 188 -14.25 -14.62 -14.40
N SER A 189 -12.92 -14.55 -14.21
CA SER A 189 -12.02 -15.60 -14.71
C SER A 189 -12.01 -16.82 -13.79
N ASN A 190 -12.23 -16.62 -12.48
CA ASN A 190 -12.14 -17.63 -11.42
C ASN A 190 -10.84 -18.46 -11.44
N ASP A 191 -9.81 -17.99 -12.17
CA ASP A 191 -8.50 -18.59 -12.31
C ASP A 191 -7.41 -17.60 -11.87
N SER A 192 -7.09 -17.64 -10.58
CA SER A 192 -6.04 -16.80 -10.01
C SER A 192 -4.66 -17.14 -10.55
N VAL A 193 -4.39 -18.41 -10.85
CA VAL A 193 -3.10 -18.86 -11.42
C VAL A 193 -2.94 -18.34 -12.83
N GLY A 194 -3.97 -18.43 -13.66
CA GLY A 194 -4.00 -17.84 -15.00
C GLY A 194 -3.85 -16.33 -14.97
N THR A 195 -4.50 -15.66 -14.02
CA THR A 195 -4.35 -14.21 -13.79
C THR A 195 -2.90 -13.85 -13.48
N ILE A 196 -2.24 -14.54 -12.55
CA ILE A 196 -0.82 -14.31 -12.22
C ILE A 196 0.07 -14.56 -13.42
N LYS A 197 -0.10 -15.67 -14.14
CA LYS A 197 0.65 -15.96 -15.38
C LYS A 197 0.44 -14.88 -16.44
N SER A 198 -0.77 -14.36 -16.57
CA SER A 198 -1.08 -13.23 -17.45
C SER A 198 -0.38 -11.95 -17.00
N THR A 199 -0.31 -11.70 -15.69
CA THR A 199 0.34 -10.53 -15.08
C THR A 199 1.85 -10.54 -15.31
N PHE A 200 2.51 -11.68 -15.28
CA PHE A 200 3.95 -11.77 -15.57
C PHE A 200 4.35 -11.22 -16.94
N LYS A 201 3.46 -11.21 -17.91
CA LYS A 201 3.76 -10.71 -19.27
C LYS A 201 4.15 -9.22 -19.29
N PRO A 202 3.37 -8.26 -18.75
CA PRO A 202 3.79 -6.88 -18.63
C PRO A 202 4.73 -6.64 -17.44
N PHE A 203 4.67 -7.49 -16.39
CA PHE A 203 5.41 -7.33 -15.15
C PHE A 203 6.91 -7.58 -15.32
N ILE A 204 7.33 -8.68 -15.98
CA ILE A 204 8.76 -9.00 -16.14
C ILE A 204 9.55 -7.88 -16.84
N PRO A 205 9.12 -7.38 -18.03
CA PRO A 205 9.83 -6.27 -18.65
C PRO A 205 9.81 -5.00 -17.79
N ALA A 206 8.75 -4.75 -17.03
CA ALA A 206 8.70 -3.62 -16.11
C ALA A 206 9.70 -3.77 -14.95
N MET A 207 9.87 -4.96 -14.40
CA MET A 207 10.88 -5.25 -13.37
C MET A 207 12.31 -5.06 -13.91
N ILE A 208 12.58 -5.47 -15.15
CA ILE A 208 13.88 -5.23 -15.80
C ILE A 208 14.14 -3.73 -15.94
N ILE A 209 13.13 -2.95 -16.36
CA ILE A 209 13.23 -1.49 -16.43
C ILE A 209 13.46 -0.91 -15.03
N GLY A 210 12.81 -1.46 -14.00
CA GLY A 210 13.02 -1.08 -12.60
C GLY A 210 14.45 -1.33 -12.13
N VAL A 211 15.00 -2.51 -12.41
CA VAL A 211 16.40 -2.88 -12.10
C VAL A 211 17.38 -1.89 -12.75
N VAL A 212 17.22 -1.65 -14.05
CA VAL A 212 18.08 -0.71 -14.80
C VAL A 212 17.90 0.71 -14.28
N GLY A 213 16.65 1.12 -14.01
CA GLY A 213 16.34 2.46 -13.55
C GLY A 213 16.90 2.74 -12.14
N PHE A 214 16.72 1.85 -11.19
CA PHE A 214 17.28 2.02 -9.83
C PHE A 214 18.82 1.91 -9.84
N PHE A 215 19.40 1.09 -10.69
CA PHE A 215 20.85 1.07 -10.88
C PHE A 215 21.34 2.41 -11.44
N ALA A 216 20.71 2.93 -12.49
CA ALA A 216 21.08 4.22 -13.09
C ALA A 216 20.95 5.39 -12.11
N ILE A 217 19.85 5.42 -11.32
CA ILE A 217 19.68 6.45 -10.28
C ILE A 217 20.78 6.31 -9.22
N SER A 218 21.07 5.09 -8.75
CA SER A 218 22.15 4.88 -7.76
C SER A 218 23.51 5.43 -8.24
N MET A 219 23.82 5.26 -9.54
CA MET A 219 25.07 5.72 -10.12
C MET A 219 25.13 7.25 -10.35
N THR A 220 23.99 7.90 -10.53
CA THR A 220 23.89 9.31 -10.92
C THR A 220 23.42 10.23 -9.80
N MET A 221 22.85 9.70 -8.73
CA MET A 221 22.37 10.51 -7.63
C MET A 221 23.55 11.17 -6.89
N THR A 222 23.34 12.42 -6.51
CA THR A 222 24.29 13.12 -5.65
C THR A 222 24.04 12.66 -4.21
N ILE A 223 25.04 11.99 -3.64
CA ILE A 223 25.00 11.62 -2.23
C ILE A 223 25.27 12.88 -1.41
N ASN A 224 24.33 13.24 -0.56
CA ASN A 224 24.52 14.39 0.30
C ASN A 224 25.40 13.98 1.50
N THR A 225 26.68 14.21 1.38
CA THR A 225 27.65 13.93 2.45
C THR A 225 27.75 15.05 3.49
N GLU A 226 27.16 16.21 3.23
CA GLU A 226 27.15 17.31 4.20
C GLU A 226 26.18 16.96 5.35
N GLY A 227 26.72 16.76 6.53
CA GLY A 227 25.96 16.38 7.73
C GLY A 227 25.69 14.90 7.90
N VAL A 228 26.11 14.03 6.96
CA VAL A 228 26.07 12.58 7.14
C VAL A 228 27.22 12.16 8.05
N THR A 229 26.87 11.60 9.19
CA THR A 229 27.85 10.95 10.06
C THR A 229 28.50 9.82 9.28
N SER A 230 29.83 9.71 9.31
CA SER A 230 30.51 8.62 8.57
C SER A 230 29.94 7.26 8.98
N ALA A 231 29.85 6.33 8.04
CA ALA A 231 29.35 4.98 8.31
C ALA A 231 30.09 4.31 9.45
N ASP A 232 31.39 4.63 9.62
CA ASP A 232 32.21 4.13 10.72
C ASP A 232 31.73 4.62 12.09
N VAL A 233 31.39 5.91 12.23
CA VAL A 233 30.84 6.44 13.51
C VAL A 233 29.48 5.85 13.82
N LEU A 234 28.64 5.64 12.80
CA LEU A 234 27.35 4.95 12.98
C LEU A 234 27.55 3.50 13.41
N MET A 235 28.46 2.77 12.76
CA MET A 235 28.80 1.38 13.13
C MET A 235 29.37 1.28 14.55
N GLU A 236 30.26 2.20 14.92
CA GLU A 236 30.81 2.27 16.28
C GLU A 236 29.73 2.57 17.33
N GLY A 237 28.85 3.53 17.07
CA GLY A 237 27.71 3.83 17.94
C GLY A 237 26.72 2.68 18.07
N LEU A 238 26.46 1.94 16.99
CA LEU A 238 25.62 0.72 17.03
C LEU A 238 26.32 -0.39 17.84
N ALA A 239 27.61 -0.61 17.62
CA ALA A 239 28.37 -1.67 18.30
C ALA A 239 28.57 -1.38 19.79
N SER A 240 28.66 -0.11 20.19
CA SER A 240 28.77 0.28 21.60
C SER A 240 27.41 0.26 22.32
N GLY A 241 26.32 0.57 21.61
CA GLY A 241 24.99 0.67 22.21
C GLY A 241 24.22 -0.65 22.27
N PHE A 242 24.59 -1.65 21.45
CA PHE A 242 23.84 -2.90 21.32
C PHE A 242 24.73 -4.12 21.28
N ASN A 243 24.23 -5.24 21.86
CA ASN A 243 24.81 -6.56 21.65
C ASN A 243 24.40 -7.09 20.28
N LEU A 244 25.27 -6.95 19.28
CA LEU A 244 25.04 -7.34 17.90
C LEU A 244 25.32 -8.84 17.67
N ASN A 245 24.66 -9.72 18.43
CA ASN A 245 24.73 -11.16 18.27
C ASN A 245 23.77 -11.60 17.13
N PRO A 246 24.14 -12.57 16.26
CA PRO A 246 23.24 -13.12 15.25
C PRO A 246 21.90 -13.65 15.79
N LEU A 247 21.83 -14.03 17.07
CA LEU A 247 20.56 -14.42 17.72
C LEU A 247 19.52 -13.28 17.69
N THR A 248 19.94 -12.01 17.65
CA THR A 248 19.01 -10.86 17.53
C THR A 248 18.17 -10.89 16.26
N LEU A 249 18.44 -11.78 15.32
CA LEU A 249 17.60 -12.01 14.13
C LEU A 249 16.42 -12.96 14.37
N LEU A 250 16.26 -13.54 15.57
CA LEU A 250 15.14 -14.46 15.86
C LEU A 250 13.76 -13.82 15.66
N PRO A 251 13.48 -12.55 16.03
CA PRO A 251 12.18 -11.94 15.76
C PRO A 251 11.89 -11.87 14.26
N LEU A 252 12.89 -11.51 13.44
CA LEU A 252 12.79 -11.50 11.98
C LEU A 252 12.57 -12.91 11.44
N ALA A 253 13.36 -13.90 11.88
CA ALA A 253 13.21 -15.30 11.50
C ALA A 253 11.82 -15.83 11.86
N THR A 254 11.31 -15.47 13.05
CA THR A 254 9.97 -15.85 13.51
C THR A 254 8.88 -15.42 12.52
N ILE A 255 8.89 -14.18 12.05
CA ILE A 255 7.91 -13.72 11.05
C ILE A 255 7.99 -14.55 9.77
N PHE A 256 9.18 -14.79 9.22
CA PHE A 256 9.32 -15.60 8.01
C PHE A 256 8.86 -17.04 8.22
N ILE A 257 9.25 -17.68 9.33
CA ILE A 257 8.82 -19.04 9.67
C ILE A 257 7.30 -19.11 9.74
N LEU A 258 6.65 -18.18 10.44
CA LEU A 258 5.20 -18.15 10.59
C LEU A 258 4.48 -17.92 9.25
N VAL A 259 5.01 -17.07 8.37
CA VAL A 259 4.48 -16.85 7.01
C VAL A 259 4.60 -18.14 6.19
N PHE A 260 5.73 -18.83 6.20
CA PHE A 260 5.91 -20.11 5.49
C PHE A 260 5.00 -21.22 6.05
N LEU A 261 4.72 -21.20 7.35
CA LEU A 261 3.76 -22.10 7.99
C LEU A 261 2.30 -21.70 7.74
N LYS A 262 2.06 -20.65 6.93
CA LYS A 262 0.72 -20.09 6.64
C LYS A 262 -0.04 -19.67 7.91
N PHE A 263 0.69 -19.27 8.93
CA PHE A 263 0.09 -18.73 10.16
C PHE A 263 -0.53 -17.36 9.87
N PRO A 264 -1.69 -17.01 10.46
CA PRO A 264 -2.31 -15.70 10.23
C PRO A 264 -1.36 -14.56 10.56
N ILE A 265 -1.23 -13.58 9.63
CA ILE A 265 -0.19 -12.55 9.70
C ILE A 265 -0.32 -11.64 10.94
N LEU A 266 -1.55 -11.27 11.32
CA LEU A 266 -1.79 -10.36 12.44
C LEU A 266 -1.28 -10.94 13.78
N PRO A 267 -1.70 -12.15 14.20
CA PRO A 267 -1.10 -12.79 15.38
C PRO A 267 0.38 -13.15 15.17
N GLY A 268 0.82 -13.41 13.93
CA GLY A 268 2.24 -13.68 13.63
C GLY A 268 3.15 -12.48 13.95
N VAL A 269 2.71 -11.29 13.58
CA VAL A 269 3.40 -10.00 13.88
C VAL A 269 3.44 -9.76 15.40
N PHE A 270 2.35 -10.06 16.09
CA PHE A 270 2.31 -9.98 17.55
C PHE A 270 3.30 -10.95 18.20
N VAL A 271 3.34 -12.21 17.76
CA VAL A 271 4.32 -13.22 18.26
C VAL A 271 5.75 -12.75 18.03
N ALA A 272 6.07 -12.24 16.85
CA ALA A 272 7.40 -11.72 16.55
C ALA A 272 7.77 -10.50 17.42
N SER A 273 6.80 -9.65 17.77
CA SER A 273 7.01 -8.57 18.74
C SER A 273 7.32 -9.11 20.14
N VAL A 274 6.59 -10.14 20.58
CA VAL A 274 6.84 -10.80 21.88
C VAL A 274 8.23 -11.45 21.92
N VAL A 275 8.66 -12.11 20.84
CA VAL A 275 10.03 -12.64 20.73
C VAL A 275 11.04 -11.51 20.87
N GLY A 276 10.84 -10.37 20.21
CA GLY A 276 11.70 -9.19 20.36
C GLY A 276 11.73 -8.64 21.80
N ILE A 277 10.60 -8.61 22.51
CA ILE A 277 10.54 -8.20 23.93
C ILE A 277 11.39 -9.16 24.80
N VAL A 278 11.24 -10.46 24.60
CA VAL A 278 12.00 -11.47 25.36
C VAL A 278 13.49 -11.33 25.07
N GLU A 279 13.88 -11.15 23.82
CA GLU A 279 15.30 -10.93 23.47
C GLU A 279 15.88 -9.64 24.03
N ALA A 280 15.11 -8.54 24.02
CA ALA A 280 15.56 -7.29 24.63
C ALA A 280 15.92 -7.48 26.12
N VAL A 281 15.16 -8.29 26.82
CA VAL A 281 15.49 -8.64 28.23
C VAL A 281 16.68 -9.59 28.32
N LEU A 282 16.74 -10.65 27.50
CA LEU A 282 17.74 -11.71 27.63
C LEU A 282 19.11 -11.35 27.04
N LEU A 283 19.12 -10.69 25.88
CA LEU A 283 20.34 -10.39 25.13
C LEU A 283 20.84 -8.96 25.34
N GLN A 284 19.94 -7.98 25.53
CA GLN A 284 20.34 -6.59 25.78
C GLN A 284 20.32 -6.21 27.26
N GLY A 285 19.87 -7.14 28.16
CA GLY A 285 19.83 -6.90 29.60
C GLY A 285 18.82 -5.82 30.05
N MET A 286 17.82 -5.51 29.22
CA MET A 286 16.84 -4.49 29.52
C MET A 286 15.81 -4.95 30.56
N ASN A 287 15.28 -4.01 31.34
CA ASN A 287 14.22 -4.32 32.29
C ASN A 287 12.90 -4.63 31.55
N TRP A 288 12.20 -5.70 31.95
CA TRP A 288 10.94 -6.13 31.35
C TRP A 288 9.91 -5.01 31.25
N ASN A 289 9.65 -4.28 32.35
CA ASN A 289 8.66 -3.22 32.38
C ASN A 289 9.04 -2.07 31.43
N THR A 290 10.32 -1.76 31.30
CA THR A 290 10.82 -0.73 30.38
C THR A 290 10.55 -1.15 28.93
N VAL A 291 10.86 -2.39 28.57
CA VAL A 291 10.64 -2.89 27.19
C VAL A 291 9.15 -2.93 26.85
N VAL A 292 8.30 -3.39 27.77
CA VAL A 292 6.85 -3.40 27.56
C VAL A 292 6.31 -1.97 27.40
N ASN A 293 6.77 -1.01 28.20
CA ASN A 293 6.38 0.39 28.04
C ASN A 293 6.84 0.98 26.70
N MET A 294 8.03 0.59 26.21
CA MET A 294 8.52 1.02 24.90
C MET A 294 7.64 0.54 23.74
N THR A 295 7.01 -0.63 23.85
CA THR A 295 6.04 -1.07 22.82
C THR A 295 4.82 -0.18 22.74
N TRP A 296 4.49 0.53 23.81
CA TRP A 296 3.41 1.51 23.83
C TRP A 296 3.89 2.90 23.37
N SER A 297 4.91 3.46 24.05
CA SER A 297 5.35 4.85 23.88
C SER A 297 6.42 5.07 22.81
N GLY A 298 7.07 4.01 22.34
CA GLY A 298 8.21 4.04 21.43
C GLY A 298 9.55 3.80 22.13
N TYR A 299 10.52 3.36 21.34
CA TYR A 299 11.90 3.21 21.78
C TYR A 299 12.60 4.59 21.75
N VAL A 300 13.27 4.94 22.81
CA VAL A 300 14.12 6.12 22.90
C VAL A 300 15.57 5.66 23.00
N SER A 301 16.34 5.91 21.95
CA SER A 301 17.75 5.52 21.88
C SER A 301 18.62 6.49 22.69
N ASN A 302 19.62 5.94 23.36
CA ASN A 302 20.63 6.68 24.12
C ASN A 302 21.99 5.96 24.02
N THR A 303 22.55 5.91 22.82
CA THR A 303 23.85 5.29 22.54
C THR A 303 25.01 6.26 22.76
N GLY A 304 24.71 7.55 22.98
CA GLY A 304 25.71 8.63 23.02
C GLY A 304 26.16 9.12 21.64
N THR A 305 25.67 8.51 20.56
CA THR A 305 25.90 8.95 19.18
C THR A 305 24.62 9.55 18.62
N ALA A 306 24.56 10.87 18.51
CA ALA A 306 23.34 11.61 18.16
C ALA A 306 22.67 11.12 16.85
N SER A 307 23.45 10.73 15.87
CA SER A 307 22.94 10.21 14.58
C SER A 307 22.33 8.82 14.71
N VAL A 308 22.89 7.91 15.54
CA VAL A 308 22.30 6.62 15.87
C VAL A 308 21.00 6.82 16.65
N ASP A 309 21.04 7.72 17.65
CA ASP A 309 19.88 7.99 18.49
C ASP A 309 18.71 8.57 17.70
N ALA A 310 18.98 9.46 16.73
CA ALA A 310 17.96 10.00 15.82
C ALA A 310 17.36 8.93 14.90
N LEU A 311 18.14 7.95 14.44
CA LEU A 311 17.67 6.85 13.60
C LEU A 311 16.81 5.84 14.36
N LEU A 312 17.16 5.58 15.63
CA LEU A 312 16.55 4.51 16.42
C LEU A 312 15.46 5.00 17.38
N THR A 313 15.30 6.30 17.62
CA THR A 313 14.23 6.86 18.47
C THR A 313 12.93 6.89 17.68
N ARG A 314 12.17 5.77 17.72
CA ARG A 314 10.92 5.59 16.97
C ARG A 314 10.14 4.35 17.40
N GLY A 315 8.96 4.16 16.79
CA GLY A 315 8.11 3.00 17.00
C GLY A 315 7.18 3.14 18.21
N GLY A 316 6.57 2.04 18.63
CA GLY A 316 5.51 2.04 19.63
C GLY A 316 4.12 2.30 19.04
N ILE A 317 3.09 1.86 19.75
CA ILE A 317 1.69 1.99 19.30
C ILE A 317 1.32 3.47 19.08
N MET A 318 1.80 4.36 19.95
CA MET A 318 1.46 5.78 19.91
C MET A 318 2.04 6.51 18.70
N ASP A 319 3.17 6.06 18.15
CA ASP A 319 3.76 6.61 16.93
C ASP A 319 2.84 6.44 15.71
N PHE A 320 2.03 5.38 15.71
CA PHE A 320 1.07 5.07 14.65
C PHE A 320 -0.34 5.66 14.88
N ALA A 321 -0.61 6.30 16.02
CA ALA A 321 -1.92 6.82 16.35
C ALA A 321 -2.44 7.83 15.31
N GLY A 322 -1.59 8.75 14.86
CA GLY A 322 -1.94 9.71 13.80
C GLY A 322 -2.33 9.05 12.48
N THR A 323 -1.63 7.98 12.10
CA THR A 323 -1.93 7.18 10.91
C THR A 323 -3.27 6.48 11.03
N ILE A 324 -3.58 5.90 12.18
CA ILE A 324 -4.87 5.22 12.45
C ILE A 324 -6.02 6.21 12.36
N ILE A 325 -5.89 7.40 12.97
CA ILE A 325 -6.90 8.47 12.87
C ILE A 325 -7.12 8.87 11.41
N MET A 326 -6.06 9.06 10.65
CA MET A 326 -6.13 9.37 9.22
C MET A 326 -6.87 8.28 8.45
N LEU A 327 -6.58 7.00 8.71
CA LEU A 327 -7.26 5.87 8.07
C LEU A 327 -8.75 5.82 8.42
N ILE A 328 -9.12 6.06 9.68
CA ILE A 328 -10.53 6.12 10.09
C ILE A 328 -11.27 7.19 9.27
N PHE A 329 -10.70 8.39 9.12
CA PHE A 329 -11.32 9.44 8.30
C PHE A 329 -11.38 9.06 6.83
N ALA A 330 -10.30 8.47 6.28
CA ALA A 330 -10.24 8.07 4.88
C ALA A 330 -11.28 7.01 4.52
N PHE A 331 -11.43 5.98 5.34
CA PHE A 331 -12.42 4.93 5.10
C PHE A 331 -13.85 5.40 5.39
N SER A 332 -14.04 6.31 6.34
CA SER A 332 -15.33 7.00 6.53
C SER A 332 -15.72 7.77 5.27
N PHE A 333 -14.79 8.52 4.69
CA PHE A 333 -14.99 9.24 3.42
C PHE A 333 -15.31 8.29 2.26
N ALA A 334 -14.57 7.18 2.13
CA ALA A 334 -14.84 6.14 1.16
C ALA A 334 -16.24 5.52 1.29
N GLY A 335 -16.70 5.28 2.53
CA GLY A 335 -18.04 4.78 2.84
C GLY A 335 -19.14 5.73 2.36
N VAL A 336 -18.98 7.03 2.60
CA VAL A 336 -19.93 8.07 2.14
C VAL A 336 -19.96 8.14 0.61
N ILE A 337 -18.81 8.17 -0.06
CA ILE A 337 -18.72 8.17 -1.52
C ILE A 337 -19.38 6.95 -2.15
N LYS A 338 -19.16 5.77 -1.56
CA LYS A 338 -19.81 4.53 -1.98
C LYS A 338 -21.33 4.62 -1.84
N ARG A 339 -21.82 5.15 -0.73
CA ARG A 339 -23.27 5.33 -0.47
C ARG A 339 -23.93 6.31 -1.46
N MET A 340 -23.22 7.36 -1.84
CA MET A 340 -23.67 8.29 -2.89
C MET A 340 -23.79 7.64 -4.27
N GLY A 341 -23.13 6.49 -4.51
CA GLY A 341 -23.06 5.86 -5.84
C GLY A 341 -22.17 6.62 -6.84
N MET A 342 -21.35 7.54 -6.35
CA MET A 342 -20.57 8.48 -7.18
C MET A 342 -19.58 7.74 -8.09
N LEU A 343 -18.89 6.71 -7.57
CA LEU A 343 -17.94 5.93 -8.36
C LEU A 343 -18.60 5.21 -9.53
N ASN A 344 -19.73 4.54 -9.26
CA ASN A 344 -20.45 3.79 -10.30
C ASN A 344 -20.87 4.71 -11.46
N ILE A 345 -21.36 5.91 -11.16
CA ILE A 345 -21.81 6.85 -12.20
C ILE A 345 -20.64 7.37 -13.02
N ILE A 346 -19.53 7.77 -12.38
CA ILE A 346 -18.33 8.25 -13.08
C ILE A 346 -17.75 7.16 -13.98
N MET A 347 -17.64 5.92 -13.45
CA MET A 347 -17.04 4.80 -14.16
C MET A 347 -17.92 4.28 -15.30
N SER A 348 -19.23 4.18 -15.09
CA SER A 348 -20.17 3.70 -16.11
C SER A 348 -20.31 4.67 -17.29
N ALA A 349 -20.28 5.97 -17.04
CA ALA A 349 -20.35 6.99 -18.10
C ALA A 349 -19.17 6.90 -19.08
N ALA A 350 -18.04 6.34 -18.67
CA ALA A 350 -16.85 6.24 -19.49
C ALA A 350 -16.91 5.05 -20.49
N ILE A 351 -17.64 3.96 -20.15
CA ILE A 351 -17.69 2.73 -20.98
C ILE A 351 -18.43 2.91 -22.29
N SER A 352 -19.53 3.64 -22.31
CA SER A 352 -20.44 3.74 -23.46
C SER A 352 -19.77 4.25 -24.74
N LYS A 353 -18.60 4.89 -24.64
CA LYS A 353 -17.86 5.47 -25.77
C LYS A 353 -16.65 4.65 -26.23
N VAL A 354 -16.39 3.51 -25.63
CA VAL A 354 -15.18 2.71 -25.90
C VAL A 354 -15.35 1.86 -27.16
N LYS A 355 -14.46 2.04 -28.15
CA LYS A 355 -14.50 1.32 -29.43
C LYS A 355 -13.36 0.31 -29.63
N SER A 356 -12.24 0.40 -28.90
CA SER A 356 -11.08 -0.46 -29.07
C SER A 356 -10.64 -1.13 -27.77
N THR A 357 -9.96 -2.31 -27.89
CA THR A 357 -9.37 -3.04 -26.78
C THR A 357 -8.37 -2.20 -25.99
N GLY A 358 -7.50 -1.47 -26.67
CA GLY A 358 -6.50 -0.62 -26.03
C GLY A 358 -7.13 0.48 -25.18
N VAL A 359 -8.18 1.15 -25.71
CA VAL A 359 -8.93 2.17 -24.98
C VAL A 359 -9.65 1.55 -23.77
N LEU A 360 -10.22 0.35 -23.92
CA LEU A 360 -10.89 -0.34 -22.82
C LEU A 360 -9.91 -0.63 -21.66
N VAL A 361 -8.72 -1.17 -21.95
CA VAL A 361 -7.69 -1.45 -20.94
C VAL A 361 -7.16 -0.16 -20.32
N ALA A 362 -6.93 0.88 -21.13
CA ALA A 362 -6.49 2.19 -20.61
C ALA A 362 -7.55 2.80 -19.68
N LEU A 363 -8.83 2.69 -20.04
CA LEU A 363 -9.93 3.18 -19.22
C LEU A 363 -10.05 2.35 -17.93
N THR A 364 -9.95 1.02 -18.01
CA THR A 364 -9.93 0.16 -16.82
C THR A 364 -8.76 0.50 -15.90
N THR A 365 -7.58 0.78 -16.47
CA THR A 365 -6.42 1.26 -15.71
C THR A 365 -6.76 2.54 -14.96
N LEU A 366 -7.24 3.57 -15.68
CA LEU A 366 -7.60 4.87 -15.09
C LEU A 366 -8.66 4.72 -13.99
N THR A 367 -9.72 3.95 -14.25
CA THR A 367 -10.79 3.75 -13.27
C THR A 367 -10.34 2.89 -12.08
N THR A 368 -9.37 1.98 -12.26
CA THR A 368 -8.74 1.27 -11.14
C THR A 368 -7.97 2.24 -10.23
N LEU A 369 -7.17 3.14 -10.81
CA LEU A 369 -6.46 4.17 -10.03
C LEU A 369 -7.45 5.08 -9.29
N ILE A 370 -8.48 5.57 -9.97
CA ILE A 370 -9.55 6.37 -9.38
C ILE A 370 -10.24 5.58 -8.25
N GLY A 371 -10.63 4.33 -8.50
CA GLY A 371 -11.29 3.48 -7.52
C GLY A 371 -10.45 3.27 -6.27
N VAL A 372 -9.16 2.99 -6.40
CA VAL A 372 -8.24 2.88 -5.25
C VAL A 372 -8.11 4.22 -4.52
N SER A 373 -8.02 5.33 -5.27
CA SER A 373 -7.90 6.66 -4.65
C SER A 373 -9.07 7.01 -3.76
N PHE A 374 -10.27 6.51 -4.07
CA PHE A 374 -11.47 6.75 -3.26
C PHE A 374 -11.73 5.69 -2.20
N THR A 375 -11.48 4.43 -2.54
CA THR A 375 -11.80 3.33 -1.61
C THR A 375 -10.66 3.04 -0.64
N GLY A 376 -9.45 3.55 -0.90
CA GLY A 376 -8.24 3.22 -0.15
C GLY A 376 -7.83 1.75 -0.23
N SER A 377 -8.43 0.97 -1.16
CA SER A 377 -8.24 -0.47 -1.24
C SER A 377 -8.22 -0.98 -2.67
N ALA A 378 -7.16 -1.71 -3.05
CA ALA A 378 -7.04 -2.37 -4.33
C ALA A 378 -8.15 -3.43 -4.54
N ASN A 379 -8.50 -4.17 -3.49
CA ASN A 379 -9.51 -5.22 -3.51
C ASN A 379 -10.91 -4.65 -3.80
N VAL A 380 -11.29 -3.60 -3.07
CA VAL A 380 -12.60 -2.95 -3.27
C VAL A 380 -12.68 -2.30 -4.66
N SER A 381 -11.61 -1.63 -5.10
CA SER A 381 -11.54 -1.08 -6.45
C SER A 381 -11.68 -2.15 -7.53
N SER A 382 -11.03 -3.31 -7.36
CA SER A 382 -11.14 -4.45 -8.29
C SER A 382 -12.57 -5.01 -8.36
N MET A 383 -13.26 -5.14 -7.22
CA MET A 383 -14.65 -5.59 -7.20
C MET A 383 -15.58 -4.62 -7.95
N ILE A 384 -15.42 -3.32 -7.76
CA ILE A 384 -16.22 -2.30 -8.45
C ILE A 384 -15.91 -2.32 -9.95
N ASN A 385 -14.63 -2.30 -10.34
CA ASN A 385 -14.25 -2.34 -11.76
C ASN A 385 -14.70 -3.64 -12.43
N GLY A 386 -14.56 -4.78 -11.76
CA GLY A 386 -15.03 -6.05 -12.26
C GLY A 386 -16.52 -6.03 -12.59
N SER A 387 -17.36 -5.55 -11.67
CA SER A 387 -18.81 -5.43 -11.90
C SER A 387 -19.20 -4.51 -13.05
N ILE A 388 -18.34 -3.56 -13.41
CA ILE A 388 -18.61 -2.57 -14.46
C ILE A 388 -18.06 -3.00 -15.82
N TYR A 389 -16.86 -3.63 -15.84
CA TYR A 389 -16.12 -3.88 -17.09
C TYR A 389 -16.20 -5.32 -17.58
N LYS A 390 -16.56 -6.29 -16.74
CA LYS A 390 -16.53 -7.72 -17.05
C LYS A 390 -17.24 -8.03 -18.38
N ASP A 391 -18.50 -7.64 -18.52
CA ASP A 391 -19.28 -7.90 -19.72
C ASP A 391 -18.69 -7.25 -20.96
N ALA A 392 -18.20 -6.01 -20.82
CA ALA A 392 -17.56 -5.27 -21.91
C ALA A 392 -16.27 -5.94 -22.43
N TYR A 393 -15.55 -6.68 -21.59
CA TYR A 393 -14.41 -7.50 -22.02
C TYR A 393 -14.87 -8.77 -22.74
N ILE A 394 -15.87 -9.50 -22.18
CA ILE A 394 -16.40 -10.74 -22.76
C ILE A 394 -17.06 -10.47 -24.12
N GLU A 395 -17.90 -9.44 -24.24
CA GLU A 395 -18.52 -9.05 -25.52
C GLU A 395 -17.48 -8.73 -26.61
N ARG A 396 -16.31 -8.22 -26.24
CA ARG A 396 -15.20 -7.96 -27.17
C ARG A 396 -14.27 -9.14 -27.33
N ARG A 397 -14.66 -10.30 -26.82
CA ARG A 397 -13.88 -11.54 -26.84
C ARG A 397 -12.47 -11.38 -26.25
N ILE A 398 -12.33 -10.56 -25.20
CA ILE A 398 -11.11 -10.43 -24.44
C ILE A 398 -11.22 -11.34 -23.22
N HIS A 399 -10.21 -12.18 -23.02
CA HIS A 399 -10.22 -13.10 -21.88
C HIS A 399 -10.24 -12.35 -20.54
N PRO A 400 -11.06 -12.75 -19.54
CA PRO A 400 -11.17 -12.10 -18.23
C PRO A 400 -9.85 -11.92 -17.48
N GLU A 401 -8.84 -12.78 -17.73
CA GLU A 401 -7.49 -12.61 -17.17
C GLU A 401 -6.85 -11.25 -17.51
N VAL A 402 -7.20 -10.65 -18.66
CA VAL A 402 -6.68 -9.34 -19.07
C VAL A 402 -7.25 -8.23 -18.20
N LEU A 403 -8.54 -8.33 -17.86
CA LEU A 403 -9.18 -7.43 -16.89
C LEU A 403 -8.57 -7.63 -15.50
N ALA A 404 -8.49 -8.88 -15.04
CA ALA A 404 -7.98 -9.24 -13.73
C ALA A 404 -6.53 -8.73 -13.51
N ARG A 405 -5.61 -8.99 -14.47
CA ARG A 405 -4.23 -8.50 -14.38
C ARG A 405 -4.14 -6.97 -14.34
N THR A 406 -5.00 -6.30 -15.13
CA THR A 406 -5.03 -4.83 -15.19
C THR A 406 -5.44 -4.25 -13.85
N MET A 407 -6.46 -4.81 -13.20
CA MET A 407 -6.92 -4.39 -11.89
C MET A 407 -5.91 -4.71 -10.79
N ALA A 408 -5.42 -5.94 -10.74
CA ALA A 408 -4.48 -6.39 -9.70
C ALA A 408 -3.17 -5.57 -9.73
N MET A 409 -2.51 -5.51 -10.88
CA MET A 409 -1.21 -4.86 -11.02
C MET A 409 -1.27 -3.36 -10.72
N ASN A 410 -2.23 -2.65 -11.32
CA ASN A 410 -2.35 -1.22 -11.12
C ASN A 410 -2.89 -0.88 -9.72
N GLY A 411 -3.82 -1.69 -9.19
CA GLY A 411 -4.41 -1.47 -7.88
C GLY A 411 -3.42 -1.66 -6.74
N ALA A 412 -2.60 -2.72 -6.78
CA ALA A 412 -1.66 -3.07 -5.73
C ALA A 412 -0.62 -1.96 -5.47
N TRP A 413 0.12 -1.56 -6.49
CA TRP A 413 1.14 -0.53 -6.35
C TRP A 413 0.56 0.86 -6.12
N TRP A 414 -0.56 1.21 -6.81
CA TRP A 414 -1.22 2.51 -6.59
C TRP A 414 -1.72 2.67 -5.16
N ASN A 415 -2.16 1.57 -4.54
CA ASN A 415 -2.54 1.56 -3.13
C ASN A 415 -1.38 1.96 -2.21
N ALA A 416 -0.15 1.55 -2.51
CA ALA A 416 1.03 1.93 -1.73
C ALA A 416 1.46 3.42 -1.93
N MET A 417 1.01 4.06 -3.00
CA MET A 417 1.37 5.44 -3.35
C MET A 417 0.49 6.51 -2.71
N LEU A 418 -0.66 6.12 -2.16
CA LEU A 418 -1.65 7.08 -1.64
C LEU A 418 -1.57 7.13 -0.11
N PRO A 419 -1.25 8.26 0.51
CA PRO A 419 -1.07 8.33 1.97
C PRO A 419 -2.33 7.97 2.77
N TRP A 420 -3.52 8.14 2.19
CA TRP A 420 -4.79 7.81 2.82
C TRP A 420 -5.33 6.41 2.52
N SER A 421 -4.63 5.61 1.76
CA SER A 421 -4.95 4.20 1.56
C SER A 421 -4.35 3.34 2.67
N ALA A 422 -4.83 2.09 2.82
CA ALA A 422 -4.32 1.18 3.84
C ALA A 422 -2.81 0.92 3.69
N SER A 423 -2.36 0.56 2.48
CA SER A 423 -0.93 0.26 2.23
C SER A 423 -0.07 1.52 2.22
N GLY A 424 -0.59 2.62 1.66
CA GLY A 424 0.16 3.88 1.62
C GLY A 424 0.34 4.51 3.00
N ALA A 425 -0.67 4.41 3.87
CA ALA A 425 -0.56 4.85 5.26
C ALA A 425 0.49 4.05 6.03
N LEU A 426 0.56 2.73 5.78
CA LEU A 426 1.61 1.88 6.34
C LEU A 426 3.00 2.33 5.82
N CYS A 427 3.14 2.61 4.52
CA CYS A 427 4.39 3.11 3.95
C CYS A 427 4.83 4.42 4.61
N LEU A 428 3.90 5.38 4.73
CA LEU A 428 4.16 6.66 5.39
C LEU A 428 4.63 6.47 6.84
N ALA A 429 3.92 5.65 7.61
CA ALA A 429 4.21 5.43 9.01
C ALA A 429 5.54 4.70 9.25
N VAL A 430 5.87 3.71 8.41
CA VAL A 430 7.09 2.91 8.56
C VAL A 430 8.33 3.63 8.02
N LEU A 431 8.23 4.21 6.82
CA LEU A 431 9.39 4.82 6.15
C LEU A 431 9.61 6.28 6.54
N GLY A 432 8.57 6.98 7.04
CA GLY A 432 8.65 8.40 7.40
C GLY A 432 8.78 9.35 6.20
N VAL A 433 8.49 8.88 4.98
CA VAL A 433 8.57 9.65 3.73
C VAL A 433 7.17 9.82 3.16
N ASN A 434 6.83 11.05 2.78
CA ASN A 434 5.52 11.31 2.17
C ASN A 434 5.40 10.54 0.85
N ASN A 435 4.28 9.84 0.67
CA ASN A 435 4.05 8.99 -0.50
C ASN A 435 4.21 9.73 -1.82
N PHE A 436 3.80 11.00 -1.90
CA PHE A 436 3.95 11.80 -3.12
C PHE A 436 5.40 12.13 -3.47
N GLU A 437 6.32 12.09 -2.51
CA GLU A 437 7.74 12.34 -2.76
C GLU A 437 8.40 11.17 -3.50
N TYR A 438 7.95 9.92 -3.28
CA TYR A 438 8.52 8.74 -3.94
C TYR A 438 7.69 8.20 -5.10
N THR A 439 6.41 8.55 -5.22
CA THR A 439 5.49 8.02 -6.24
C THR A 439 6.06 8.13 -7.66
N PHE A 440 6.65 9.26 -8.02
CA PHE A 440 7.22 9.46 -9.36
C PHE A 440 8.43 8.57 -9.64
N PHE A 441 9.13 8.13 -8.61
CA PHE A 441 10.32 7.28 -8.72
C PHE A 441 10.01 5.79 -8.63
N MET A 442 8.73 5.39 -8.52
CA MET A 442 8.33 3.98 -8.59
C MET A 442 8.36 3.47 -10.04
N ILE A 443 9.56 3.36 -10.59
CA ILE A 443 9.84 3.04 -12.00
C ILE A 443 9.10 1.79 -12.48
N PRO A 444 9.13 0.63 -11.74
CA PRO A 444 8.47 -0.59 -12.19
C PRO A 444 6.96 -0.42 -12.37
N PHE A 445 6.32 0.36 -11.50
CA PHE A 445 4.89 0.64 -11.61
C PHE A 445 4.54 1.38 -12.90
N TRP A 446 5.23 2.50 -13.17
CA TRP A 446 4.97 3.29 -14.36
C TRP A 446 5.27 2.52 -15.64
N ALA A 447 6.36 1.73 -15.63
CA ALA A 447 6.70 0.85 -16.74
C ALA A 447 5.62 -0.23 -16.96
N ALA A 448 5.17 -0.90 -15.91
CA ALA A 448 4.15 -1.95 -16.00
C ALA A 448 2.81 -1.40 -16.52
N LEU A 449 2.39 -0.24 -16.04
CA LEU A 449 1.18 0.46 -16.48
C LEU A 449 1.24 0.76 -17.99
N ILE A 450 2.33 1.38 -18.44
CA ILE A 450 2.53 1.73 -19.85
C ILE A 450 2.59 0.47 -20.71
N ILE A 451 3.38 -0.54 -20.32
CA ILE A 451 3.53 -1.79 -21.09
C ILE A 451 2.19 -2.53 -21.21
N ASN A 452 1.39 -2.59 -20.14
CA ASN A 452 0.08 -3.23 -20.18
C ASN A 452 -0.87 -2.53 -21.16
N ILE A 453 -0.87 -1.19 -21.19
CA ILE A 453 -1.64 -0.41 -22.16
C ILE A 453 -1.14 -0.64 -23.60
N VAL A 454 0.18 -0.60 -23.81
CA VAL A 454 0.79 -0.87 -25.13
C VAL A 454 0.43 -2.26 -25.63
N PHE A 455 0.48 -3.29 -24.78
CA PHE A 455 0.07 -4.64 -25.14
C PHE A 455 -1.41 -4.72 -25.56
N ALA A 456 -2.26 -3.95 -24.90
CA ALA A 456 -3.67 -3.91 -25.28
C ALA A 456 -3.93 -3.21 -26.62
N PHE A 457 -3.16 -2.17 -26.95
CA PHE A 457 -3.27 -1.49 -28.26
C PHE A 457 -2.70 -2.32 -29.40
N THR A 458 -1.58 -3.02 -29.16
CA THR A 458 -0.90 -3.85 -30.18
C THR A 458 -1.51 -5.25 -30.31
N GLY A 459 -2.33 -5.70 -29.33
CA GLY A 459 -2.85 -7.06 -29.25
C GLY A 459 -1.83 -8.09 -28.72
N ILE A 460 -0.57 -7.69 -28.47
CA ILE A 460 0.47 -8.57 -27.92
C ILE A 460 0.06 -8.99 -26.50
N PHE A 461 0.15 -10.31 -26.23
CA PHE A 461 -0.25 -10.90 -24.95
C PHE A 461 -1.68 -10.54 -24.47
N THR A 462 -2.55 -10.14 -25.39
CA THR A 462 -3.98 -9.95 -25.15
C THR A 462 -4.72 -11.21 -25.57
N ARG A 463 -4.95 -12.14 -24.60
CA ARG A 463 -5.65 -13.40 -24.88
C ARG A 463 -7.08 -13.10 -25.31
N ARG A 464 -7.50 -13.76 -26.40
CA ARG A 464 -8.85 -13.67 -26.97
C ARG A 464 -9.66 -14.92 -26.62
N LEU A 465 -10.98 -14.73 -26.46
CA LEU A 465 -11.96 -15.80 -26.36
C LEU A 465 -12.40 -16.22 -27.77
N THR A 466 -12.74 -17.49 -27.93
CA THR A 466 -13.56 -17.94 -29.05
C THR A 466 -14.99 -17.43 -28.88
N GLN A 467 -15.81 -17.49 -29.94
CA GLN A 467 -17.22 -17.09 -29.83
C GLN A 467 -17.96 -17.95 -28.81
N GLU A 468 -17.75 -19.28 -28.87
CA GLU A 468 -18.37 -20.27 -27.98
C GLU A 468 -18.00 -20.01 -26.49
N GLU A 469 -16.74 -19.71 -26.20
CA GLU A 469 -16.30 -19.38 -24.84
C GLU A 469 -16.93 -18.08 -24.33
N ALA A 470 -17.07 -17.05 -25.18
CA ALA A 470 -17.68 -15.79 -24.82
C ALA A 470 -19.19 -15.97 -24.53
N ASP A 471 -19.90 -16.68 -25.40
CA ASP A 471 -21.33 -16.96 -25.25
C ASP A 471 -21.60 -17.81 -23.99
N ALA A 472 -20.75 -18.79 -23.70
CA ALA A 472 -20.86 -19.63 -22.49
C ALA A 472 -20.65 -18.78 -21.20
N LEU A 473 -19.71 -17.84 -21.20
CA LEU A 473 -19.48 -16.96 -20.04
C LEU A 473 -20.64 -16.01 -19.79
N LEU A 474 -21.26 -15.46 -20.86
CA LEU A 474 -22.41 -14.57 -20.74
C LEU A 474 -23.70 -15.31 -20.31
N GLN A 475 -23.89 -16.58 -20.74
CA GLN A 475 -25.06 -17.40 -20.38
C GLN A 475 -25.00 -17.84 -18.89
N ASN A 476 -23.83 -18.20 -18.37
CA ASN A 476 -23.68 -18.63 -16.97
C ASN A 476 -23.99 -17.52 -15.94
N GLU A 477 -24.12 -16.29 -16.37
CA GLU A 477 -24.49 -15.15 -15.50
C GLU A 477 -25.98 -14.81 -15.53
N SER A 478 -26.70 -15.36 -16.47
CA SER A 478 -28.16 -15.19 -16.55
C SER A 478 -28.94 -16.20 -15.70
N LEU A 479 -28.25 -17.17 -15.11
CA LEU A 479 -28.77 -18.17 -14.16
C LEU A 479 -28.40 -17.84 -12.72
#